data_8d17657236c80f1c606b8ea1d47b6f2d
#
_entry.id   8d17657236c80f1c606b8ea1d47b6f2d
#
_cell.length_a   1.000
_cell.length_b   1.000
_cell.length_c   1.000
_cell.angle_alpha   90.00
_cell.angle_beta   90.00
_cell.angle_gamma   90.00
#
_symmetry.space_group_name_H-M   'P 1'
#
loop_
_entity.id
_entity.type
_entity.pdbx_description
1 polymer ?
#
loop_
_entity_poly.entity_id
_entity_poly.type
_entity_poly.pdbx_seq_one_letter_code
_entity_poly.pdbx_strand_id
1 'polypeptide(L)'
;MSERGVLLPGAYGGLPTSLRASAGAFVLNAEGRLLLQRRADNGYWNLPGGGLEVGESITQACEREVREETGLIVEVVRLVGVYSDPGITTIGYPDGNRVQYLSCLFECRLVGGVLLVDAESLELGFFDCEDLPDPFAPFHRIRVSDALRREVRSFIR
;
A
#
# COMPACT_ATOMS: atom_id res chain seq x y z
N MET A 1 20.55 -0.86 3.87
CA MET A 1 20.07 0.48 4.30
C MET A 1 18.87 0.83 3.44
N SER A 2 17.68 0.76 3.98
CA SER A 2 16.51 1.22 3.27
C SER A 2 16.57 2.75 3.20
N GLU A 3 16.70 3.28 2.01
CA GLU A 3 16.61 4.71 1.78
C GLU A 3 15.21 5.18 2.15
N ARG A 4 15.11 6.01 3.16
CA ARG A 4 13.85 6.52 3.68
C ARG A 4 13.24 7.49 2.67
N GLY A 5 12.21 7.03 1.96
CA GLY A 5 11.45 7.88 1.07
C GLY A 5 10.54 8.84 1.84
N VAL A 6 10.58 10.11 1.52
CA VAL A 6 9.60 11.07 2.03
C VAL A 6 8.41 11.08 1.08
N LEU A 7 7.30 10.55 1.56
CA LEU A 7 6.03 10.47 0.83
C LEU A 7 5.35 11.84 0.79
N LEU A 8 5.46 12.53 -0.32
CA LEU A 8 4.50 13.57 -0.68
C LEU A 8 4.25 13.52 -2.19
N PRO A 9 3.12 12.92 -2.64
CA PRO A 9 2.69 13.05 -4.03
C PRO A 9 2.52 14.51 -4.38
N GLY A 10 3.15 14.96 -5.46
CA GLY A 10 3.04 16.33 -5.96
C GLY A 10 3.93 17.39 -5.34
N ALA A 11 4.71 17.09 -4.31
CA ALA A 11 5.54 18.12 -3.61
C ALA A 11 6.88 18.41 -4.30
N TYR A 12 7.32 17.59 -5.24
CA TYR A 12 8.62 17.75 -5.90
C TYR A 12 8.41 17.98 -7.40
N GLY A 13 8.60 19.21 -7.83
CA GLY A 13 8.59 19.57 -9.26
C GLY A 13 9.66 18.78 -10.01
N GLY A 14 9.26 18.14 -11.10
CA GLY A 14 10.15 17.42 -12.01
C GLY A 14 9.65 16.02 -12.38
N LEU A 15 10.17 15.51 -13.51
CA LEU A 15 9.81 14.21 -14.03
C LEU A 15 10.38 13.07 -13.14
N PRO A 16 9.67 11.94 -13.03
CA PRO A 16 10.21 10.72 -12.43
C PRO A 16 11.52 10.29 -13.12
N THR A 17 12.44 9.73 -12.34
CA THR A 17 13.74 9.26 -12.82
C THR A 17 13.76 7.73 -13.03
N SER A 18 12.81 7.02 -12.46
CA SER A 18 12.68 5.57 -12.61
C SER A 18 11.23 5.12 -12.39
N LEU A 19 10.94 3.91 -12.85
CA LEU A 19 9.63 3.27 -12.71
C LEU A 19 9.80 1.95 -11.97
N ARG A 20 8.93 1.69 -10.99
CA ARG A 20 8.87 0.41 -10.26
C ARG A 20 7.44 -0.10 -10.17
N ALA A 21 7.29 -1.43 -10.19
CA ALA A 21 6.02 -2.08 -9.91
C ALA A 21 5.86 -2.34 -8.42
N SER A 22 4.64 -2.22 -7.93
CA SER A 22 4.30 -2.50 -6.53
C SER A 22 2.90 -3.08 -6.39
N ALA A 23 2.64 -3.74 -5.28
CA ALA A 23 1.34 -4.27 -4.90
C ALA A 23 0.95 -3.81 -3.51
N GLY A 24 -0.32 -3.52 -3.31
CA GLY A 24 -0.90 -3.21 -2.01
C GLY A 24 -2.13 -4.07 -1.73
N ALA A 25 -2.49 -4.19 -0.47
CA ALA A 25 -3.59 -5.02 -0.02
C ALA A 25 -4.66 -4.23 0.72
N PHE A 26 -5.91 -4.43 0.33
CA PHE A 26 -7.10 -4.04 1.07
C PHE A 26 -7.64 -5.27 1.78
N VAL A 27 -7.48 -5.32 3.12
CA VAL A 27 -7.80 -6.48 3.95
C VAL A 27 -8.77 -6.07 5.04
N LEU A 28 -9.94 -6.67 5.05
CA LEU A 28 -10.92 -6.50 6.13
C LEU A 28 -10.91 -7.71 7.07
N ASN A 29 -11.04 -7.43 8.37
CA ASN A 29 -11.31 -8.51 9.33
C ASN A 29 -12.80 -8.90 9.35
N ALA A 30 -13.18 -9.83 10.25
CA ALA A 30 -14.56 -10.32 10.36
C ALA A 30 -15.56 -9.22 10.76
N GLU A 31 -15.10 -8.17 11.44
CA GLU A 31 -15.90 -7.00 11.83
C GLU A 31 -15.97 -5.91 10.76
N GLY A 32 -15.39 -6.15 9.57
CA GLY A 32 -15.35 -5.19 8.47
C GLY A 32 -14.36 -4.02 8.69
N ARG A 33 -13.40 -4.16 9.60
CA ARG A 33 -12.36 -3.18 9.85
C ARG A 33 -11.15 -3.42 8.96
N LEU A 34 -10.54 -2.34 8.50
CA LEU A 34 -9.43 -2.30 7.55
C LEU A 34 -8.07 -2.43 8.24
N LEU A 35 -7.25 -3.35 7.75
CA LEU A 35 -5.86 -3.50 8.17
C LEU A 35 -5.03 -2.31 7.69
N LEU A 36 -4.37 -1.65 8.63
CA LEU A 36 -3.47 -0.53 8.38
C LEU A 36 -2.15 -0.70 9.11
N GLN A 37 -1.12 -0.13 8.51
CA GLN A 37 0.24 -0.05 9.02
C GLN A 37 0.61 1.42 9.20
N ARG A 38 1.23 1.76 10.35
CA ARG A 38 1.88 3.05 10.55
C ARG A 38 3.36 2.91 10.27
N ARG A 39 3.84 3.58 9.24
CA ARG A 39 5.24 3.45 8.81
C ARG A 39 6.22 4.08 9.77
N ALA A 40 7.34 3.36 10.02
CA ALA A 40 8.42 3.86 10.88
C ALA A 40 9.24 4.99 10.22
N ASP A 41 9.28 5.04 8.88
CA ASP A 41 10.09 6.01 8.14
C ASP A 41 9.47 7.41 8.07
N ASN A 42 8.14 7.52 8.07
CA ASN A 42 7.45 8.80 7.92
C ASN A 42 6.27 9.04 8.88
N GLY A 43 5.87 8.02 9.65
CA GLY A 43 4.79 8.12 10.63
C GLY A 43 3.38 8.11 10.05
N TYR A 44 3.22 7.98 8.74
CA TYR A 44 1.89 7.91 8.09
C TYR A 44 1.30 6.52 8.17
N TRP A 45 -0.03 6.49 8.31
CA TRP A 45 -0.82 5.29 8.14
C TRP A 45 -1.07 5.01 6.66
N ASN A 46 -0.98 3.76 6.26
CA ASN A 46 -1.19 3.31 4.90
C ASN A 46 -1.69 1.85 4.85
N LEU A 47 -2.08 1.44 3.66
CA LEU A 47 -2.32 0.02 3.36
C LEU A 47 -0.98 -0.72 3.30
N PRO A 48 -0.91 -1.97 3.79
CA PRO A 48 0.29 -2.79 3.62
C PRO A 48 0.55 -3.09 2.14
N GLY A 49 1.82 -3.21 1.79
CA GLY A 49 2.26 -3.51 0.44
C GLY A 49 3.68 -3.03 0.17
N GLY A 50 4.20 -3.39 -0.98
CA GLY A 50 5.56 -3.05 -1.38
C GLY A 50 5.91 -3.45 -2.80
N GLY A 51 7.20 -3.46 -3.10
CA GLY A 51 7.74 -3.67 -4.45
C GLY A 51 7.63 -5.11 -4.93
N LEU A 52 7.39 -5.24 -6.24
CA LEU A 52 7.52 -6.51 -6.95
C LEU A 52 8.99 -6.92 -7.06
N GLU A 53 9.31 -8.14 -6.72
CA GLU A 53 10.63 -8.73 -6.87
C GLU A 53 10.75 -9.57 -8.14
N VAL A 54 11.98 -9.73 -8.61
CA VAL A 54 12.27 -10.58 -9.78
C VAL A 54 11.91 -12.02 -9.45
N GLY A 55 11.13 -12.64 -10.32
CA GLY A 55 10.74 -14.06 -10.19
C GLY A 55 9.41 -14.29 -9.47
N GLU A 56 8.73 -13.23 -8.99
CA GLU A 56 7.39 -13.36 -8.42
C GLU A 56 6.31 -12.71 -9.30
N SER A 57 5.08 -13.18 -9.17
CA SER A 57 3.93 -12.51 -9.74
C SER A 57 3.47 -11.35 -8.85
N ILE A 58 2.68 -10.43 -9.41
CA ILE A 58 2.18 -9.27 -8.64
C ILE A 58 1.26 -9.69 -7.47
N THR A 59 0.56 -10.79 -7.58
CA THR A 59 -0.25 -11.35 -6.48
C THR A 59 0.61 -11.97 -5.41
N GLN A 60 1.68 -12.68 -5.79
CA GLN A 60 2.66 -13.20 -4.83
C GLN A 60 3.36 -12.07 -4.07
N ALA A 61 3.72 -10.98 -4.76
CA ALA A 61 4.28 -9.79 -4.11
C ALA A 61 3.31 -9.23 -3.05
N CYS A 62 2.03 -9.10 -3.39
CA CYS A 62 1.01 -8.63 -2.45
C CYS A 62 0.94 -9.50 -1.18
N GLU A 63 0.83 -10.81 -1.36
CA GLU A 63 0.70 -11.76 -0.24
C GLU A 63 1.99 -11.82 0.60
N ARG A 64 3.17 -11.77 -0.03
CA ARG A 64 4.47 -11.71 0.65
C ARG A 64 4.61 -10.45 1.49
N GLU A 65 4.33 -9.28 0.93
CA GLU A 65 4.45 -8.00 1.63
C GLU A 65 3.51 -7.92 2.84
N VAL A 66 2.26 -8.35 2.71
CA VAL A 66 1.34 -8.43 3.86
C VAL A 66 1.92 -9.30 4.97
N ARG A 67 2.45 -10.46 4.61
CA ARG A 67 3.05 -11.38 5.58
C ARG A 67 4.28 -10.80 6.26
N GLU A 68 5.18 -10.18 5.51
CA GLU A 68 6.41 -9.58 6.03
C GLU A 68 6.12 -8.39 6.94
N GLU A 69 5.24 -7.48 6.52
CA GLU A 69 4.94 -6.25 7.25
C GLU A 69 3.99 -6.44 8.43
N THR A 70 3.12 -7.45 8.39
CA THR A 70 2.03 -7.58 9.38
C THR A 70 1.96 -8.92 10.11
N GLY A 71 2.65 -9.94 9.63
CA GLY A 71 2.54 -11.32 10.15
C GLY A 71 1.26 -12.05 9.73
N LEU A 72 0.35 -11.38 9.05
CA LEU A 72 -0.90 -11.99 8.60
C LEU A 72 -0.73 -12.72 7.26
N ILE A 73 -1.53 -13.75 7.07
CA ILE A 73 -1.59 -14.53 5.84
C ILE A 73 -2.90 -14.20 5.12
N VAL A 74 -2.79 -13.78 3.87
CA VAL A 74 -3.92 -13.40 3.03
C VAL A 74 -3.89 -14.13 1.70
N GLU A 75 -5.04 -14.19 1.05
CA GLU A 75 -5.21 -14.63 -0.32
C GLU A 75 -5.82 -13.51 -1.16
N VAL A 76 -5.25 -13.25 -2.32
CA VAL A 76 -5.79 -12.27 -3.28
C VAL A 76 -7.13 -12.77 -3.82
N VAL A 77 -8.16 -11.92 -3.76
CA VAL A 77 -9.50 -12.20 -4.26
C VAL A 77 -9.77 -11.54 -5.60
N ARG A 78 -9.44 -10.24 -5.71
CA ARG A 78 -9.66 -9.47 -6.94
C ARG A 78 -8.75 -8.26 -7.03
N LEU A 79 -8.54 -7.78 -8.25
CA LEU A 79 -7.89 -6.49 -8.49
C LEU A 79 -8.91 -5.36 -8.25
N VAL A 80 -8.60 -4.46 -7.32
CA VAL A 80 -9.37 -3.22 -7.10
C VAL A 80 -9.02 -2.19 -8.18
N GLY A 81 -7.74 -1.97 -8.43
CA GLY A 81 -7.31 -1.02 -9.44
C GLY A 81 -5.81 -1.02 -9.69
N VAL A 82 -5.47 -0.36 -10.80
CA VAL A 82 -4.10 -0.03 -11.21
C VAL A 82 -3.92 1.47 -11.10
N TYR A 83 -2.86 1.88 -10.43
CA TYR A 83 -2.55 3.28 -10.13
C TYR A 83 -1.18 3.61 -10.72
N SER A 84 -1.13 4.51 -11.67
CA SER A 84 0.11 4.84 -12.38
C SER A 84 0.29 6.32 -12.69
N ASP A 85 -0.71 7.17 -12.42
CA ASP A 85 -0.58 8.62 -12.65
C ASP A 85 0.63 9.16 -11.87
N PRO A 86 1.64 9.73 -12.56
CA PRO A 86 2.83 10.25 -11.90
C PRO A 86 2.56 11.35 -10.88
N GLY A 87 1.45 12.09 -11.02
CA GLY A 87 1.01 13.08 -10.04
C GLY A 87 0.55 12.48 -8.71
N ILE A 88 0.22 11.19 -8.72
CA ILE A 88 -0.28 10.46 -7.54
C ILE A 88 0.76 9.47 -7.02
N THR A 89 1.48 8.79 -7.92
CA THR A 89 2.31 7.63 -7.57
C THR A 89 3.81 7.90 -7.52
N THR A 90 4.25 9.15 -7.72
CA THR A 90 5.67 9.50 -7.64
C THR A 90 6.09 9.77 -6.21
N ILE A 91 7.16 9.10 -5.78
CA ILE A 91 7.79 9.29 -4.48
C ILE A 91 9.17 9.89 -4.68
N GLY A 92 9.43 10.99 -3.97
CA GLY A 92 10.75 11.59 -3.90
C GLY A 92 11.59 10.98 -2.77
N TYR A 93 12.85 10.72 -3.04
CA TYR A 93 13.81 10.21 -2.07
C TYR A 93 14.84 11.28 -1.70
N PRO A 94 15.49 11.18 -0.53
CA PRO A 94 16.48 12.19 -0.07
C PRO A 94 17.69 12.36 -0.99
N ASP A 95 18.02 11.35 -1.78
CA ASP A 95 19.11 11.37 -2.79
C ASP A 95 18.75 12.12 -4.08
N GLY A 96 17.53 12.66 -4.18
CA GLY A 96 17.00 13.35 -5.36
C GLY A 96 16.33 12.44 -6.39
N ASN A 97 16.36 11.14 -6.20
CA ASN A 97 15.63 10.20 -7.04
C ASN A 97 14.12 10.39 -6.89
N ARG A 98 13.42 10.25 -8.01
CA ARG A 98 11.96 10.27 -8.06
C ARG A 98 11.46 8.99 -8.72
N VAL A 99 10.82 8.15 -7.94
CA VAL A 99 10.31 6.87 -8.40
C VAL A 99 8.81 6.98 -8.66
N GLN A 100 8.39 6.76 -9.89
CA GLN A 100 6.99 6.54 -10.23
C GLN A 100 6.67 5.08 -10.01
N TYR A 101 5.58 4.81 -9.30
CA TYR A 101 5.11 3.45 -9.10
C TYR A 101 3.95 3.13 -10.04
N LEU A 102 4.04 1.98 -10.71
CA LEU A 102 2.88 1.29 -11.25
C LEU A 102 2.40 0.35 -10.15
N SER A 103 1.31 0.70 -9.50
CA SER A 103 0.85 0.02 -8.29
C SER A 103 -0.49 -0.66 -8.50
N CYS A 104 -0.57 -1.94 -8.16
CA CYS A 104 -1.82 -2.70 -8.15
C CYS A 104 -2.35 -2.81 -6.72
N LEU A 105 -3.62 -2.46 -6.51
CA LEU A 105 -4.31 -2.71 -5.25
C LEU A 105 -5.18 -3.93 -5.39
N PHE A 106 -5.03 -4.88 -4.47
CA PHE A 106 -5.86 -6.08 -4.41
C PHE A 106 -6.74 -6.08 -3.15
N GLU A 107 -7.98 -6.49 -3.32
CA GLU A 107 -8.78 -6.96 -2.20
C GLU A 107 -8.33 -8.37 -1.84
N CYS A 108 -8.02 -8.57 -0.57
CA CYS A 108 -7.51 -9.82 -0.05
C CYS A 108 -8.39 -10.35 1.08
N ARG A 109 -8.49 -11.66 1.16
CA ARG A 109 -9.15 -12.37 2.25
C ARG A 109 -8.10 -12.76 3.30
N LEU A 110 -8.37 -12.44 4.56
CA LEU A 110 -7.57 -12.89 5.69
C LEU A 110 -7.80 -14.39 5.91
N VAL A 111 -6.73 -15.19 5.89
CA VAL A 111 -6.81 -16.65 6.04
C VAL A 111 -6.02 -17.17 7.24
N GLY A 112 -5.17 -16.37 7.86
CA GLY A 112 -4.40 -16.80 9.04
C GLY A 112 -3.35 -15.81 9.48
N GLY A 113 -2.41 -16.28 10.28
CA GLY A 113 -1.33 -15.48 10.84
C GLY A 113 -1.74 -14.74 12.11
N VAL A 114 -0.77 -14.03 12.67
CA VAL A 114 -0.90 -13.22 13.89
C VAL A 114 -0.26 -11.87 13.62
N LEU A 115 -0.92 -10.78 14.02
CA LEU A 115 -0.36 -9.43 13.91
C LEU A 115 0.97 -9.35 14.67
N LEU A 116 2.03 -9.06 13.94
CA LEU A 116 3.38 -8.85 14.45
C LEU A 116 3.94 -7.58 13.84
N VAL A 117 4.28 -6.63 14.70
CA VAL A 117 4.96 -5.39 14.28
C VAL A 117 6.40 -5.71 13.93
N ASP A 118 6.81 -5.38 12.71
CA ASP A 118 8.19 -5.51 12.25
C ASP A 118 8.99 -4.22 12.45
N ALA A 119 10.24 -4.19 11.97
CA ALA A 119 11.10 -3.01 12.09
C ALA A 119 10.68 -1.82 11.19
N GLU A 120 9.83 -2.05 10.20
CA GLU A 120 9.35 -1.04 9.26
C GLU A 120 8.05 -0.36 9.73
N SER A 121 7.43 -0.91 10.77
CA SER A 121 6.16 -0.47 11.32
C SER A 121 6.29 0.07 12.74
N LEU A 122 5.67 1.20 13.02
CA LEU A 122 5.47 1.70 14.39
C LEU A 122 4.28 1.02 15.06
N GLU A 123 3.23 0.81 14.29
CA GLU A 123 1.96 0.23 14.73
C GLU A 123 1.27 -0.53 13.59
N LEU A 124 0.50 -1.52 13.96
CA LEU A 124 -0.43 -2.25 13.09
C LEU A 124 -1.79 -2.32 13.78
N GLY A 125 -2.87 -2.27 13.00
CA GLY A 125 -4.21 -2.43 13.56
C GLY A 125 -5.30 -2.52 12.52
N PHE A 126 -6.51 -2.78 13.01
CA PHE A 126 -7.73 -2.77 12.23
C PHE A 126 -8.58 -1.57 12.61
N PHE A 127 -8.97 -0.78 11.62
CA PHE A 127 -9.64 0.50 11.79
C PHE A 127 -10.97 0.55 11.03
N ASP A 128 -11.88 1.37 11.51
CA ASP A 128 -13.10 1.66 10.78
C ASP A 128 -12.77 2.37 9.46
N CYS A 129 -13.36 1.93 8.36
CA CYS A 129 -13.11 2.53 7.06
C CYS A 129 -13.64 3.97 6.94
N GLU A 130 -14.60 4.36 7.79
CA GLU A 130 -15.15 5.71 7.84
C GLU A 130 -14.37 6.63 8.80
N ASP A 131 -13.53 6.06 9.66
CA ASP A 131 -12.74 6.80 10.67
C ASP A 131 -11.27 6.36 10.61
N LEU A 132 -10.61 6.72 9.51
CA LEU A 132 -9.20 6.39 9.29
C LEU A 132 -8.30 7.22 10.20
N PRO A 133 -7.24 6.61 10.77
CA PRO A 133 -6.34 7.30 11.68
C PRO A 133 -5.51 8.38 10.97
N ASP A 134 -5.13 9.42 11.70
CA ASP A 134 -4.25 10.48 11.21
C ASP A 134 -2.81 10.31 11.75
N PRO A 135 -1.79 10.72 10.96
CA PRO A 135 -1.86 11.13 9.56
C PRO A 135 -2.01 9.93 8.61
N PHE A 136 -2.93 10.02 7.68
CA PHE A 136 -3.15 8.98 6.66
C PHE A 136 -2.57 9.42 5.31
N ALA A 137 -1.82 8.53 4.65
CA ALA A 137 -1.18 8.85 3.38
C ALA A 137 -2.22 9.20 2.29
N PRO A 138 -2.15 10.39 1.68
CA PRO A 138 -3.19 10.86 0.73
C PRO A 138 -3.42 9.92 -0.44
N PHE A 139 -2.35 9.34 -0.98
CA PHE A 139 -2.42 8.36 -2.06
C PHE A 139 -3.24 7.11 -1.67
N HIS A 140 -3.12 6.66 -0.43
CA HIS A 140 -3.86 5.50 0.06
C HIS A 140 -5.34 5.81 0.32
N ARG A 141 -5.73 7.08 0.55
CA ARG A 141 -7.15 7.46 0.67
C ARG A 141 -7.94 7.17 -0.60
N ILE A 142 -7.37 7.49 -1.76
CA ILE A 142 -7.99 7.19 -3.07
C ILE A 142 -8.21 5.69 -3.22
N ARG A 143 -7.22 4.89 -2.85
CA ARG A 143 -7.27 3.43 -2.93
C ARG A 143 -8.34 2.82 -2.01
N VAL A 144 -8.42 3.29 -0.76
CA VAL A 144 -9.46 2.85 0.19
C VAL A 144 -10.84 3.21 -0.34
N SER A 145 -11.02 4.45 -0.83
CA SER A 145 -12.27 4.89 -1.42
C SER A 145 -12.69 4.01 -2.60
N ASP A 146 -11.76 3.70 -3.52
CA ASP A 146 -12.04 2.83 -4.66
C ASP A 146 -12.42 1.41 -4.23
N ALA A 147 -11.73 0.84 -3.25
CA ALA A 147 -12.04 -0.49 -2.72
C ALA A 147 -13.43 -0.56 -2.08
N LEU A 148 -13.81 0.46 -1.32
CA LEU A 148 -15.11 0.55 -0.66
C LEU A 148 -16.29 0.69 -1.62
N ARG A 149 -16.07 1.21 -2.83
CA ARG A 149 -17.11 1.33 -3.86
C ARG A 149 -17.58 -0.03 -4.39
N ARG A 150 -16.78 -1.09 -4.20
CA ARG A 150 -17.10 -2.47 -4.62
C ARG A 150 -17.55 -2.59 -6.07
N GLU A 151 -16.97 -1.77 -6.94
CA GLU A 151 -17.24 -1.82 -8.38
C GLU A 151 -16.80 -3.16 -8.98
N VAL A 152 -17.57 -3.67 -9.93
CA VAL A 152 -17.23 -4.91 -10.66
C VAL A 152 -15.99 -4.71 -11.53
N ARG A 153 -15.85 -3.52 -12.11
CA ARG A 153 -14.68 -3.15 -12.92
C ARG A 153 -13.58 -2.57 -12.05
N SER A 154 -12.35 -2.96 -12.34
CA SER A 154 -11.18 -2.39 -11.68
C SER A 154 -10.96 -0.93 -12.11
N PHE A 155 -10.48 -0.12 -11.18
CA PHE A 155 -10.12 1.27 -11.45
C PHE A 155 -8.80 1.34 -12.21
N ILE A 156 -8.67 2.34 -13.08
CA ILE A 156 -7.42 2.72 -13.76
C ILE A 156 -7.21 4.21 -13.45
N ARG A 157 -6.14 4.51 -12.72
CA ARG A 157 -5.83 5.86 -12.31
C ARG A 157 -4.37 6.24 -12.54
#